data_6155813cbb3c54ec6fec0c07ebf39abb
#
_entry.id   6155813cbb3c54ec6fec0c07ebf39abb
#
_cell.length_a   1.000
_cell.length_b   1.000
_cell.length_c   1.000
_cell.angle_alpha   90.00
_cell.angle_beta   90.00
_cell.angle_gamma   90.00
#
_symmetry.space_group_name_H-M   'P 1'
#
loop_
_entity.id
_entity.type
_entity.pdbx_description
1 polymer ?
#
loop_
_entity_poly.entity_id
_entity_poly.type
_entity_poly.pdbx_seq_one_letter_code
_entity_poly.pdbx_strand_id
1 'polypeptide(L)'
;MTEAPLDGASGKKRVVVISGYHDYRTSKRASIHQIADGLVRDGFDVSFISTRFSSLSRRTDDSRLFLWDRANQLEVVNEVRCFLWRTSLHPFRSGFGPADALLGKLFTGYANLPNATFDRLVSEADYLILEAGVPGIYLRRLRRLNQHAKIICYCTDRPDTVGSHPVVRQKLIEDQQLVDHFILRSPAMADYFDFAPGRLYQVGFGIHQEELATIGQTPYPAASQNAVSVGSMLFDKTFFDIAAPAFPDLQFHVIGSGADLEVGSNLKAYSEMPFAKTLPFVKHASIGIAPYRPAPAAEYLADSSLKLAQFEFFGIPAVCPHFAVGTARSRVGYQPGDEQSIKEAVAAAMALVGTIKPRSFPDWSEVALRVLEPTSYADAALS
;
A
#
# COMPACT_ATOMS: atom_id res chain seq x y z
N MET A 1 5.47 36.70 -7.31
CA MET A 1 5.92 36.06 -6.06
C MET A 1 7.16 35.25 -6.42
N THR A 2 8.32 35.74 -6.02
CA THR A 2 9.63 35.18 -6.28
C THR A 2 9.78 33.84 -5.55
N GLU A 3 10.05 32.77 -6.31
CA GLU A 3 10.44 31.47 -5.74
C GLU A 3 11.71 31.67 -4.90
N ALA A 4 11.66 31.26 -3.65
CA ALA A 4 12.85 31.21 -2.80
C ALA A 4 13.84 30.22 -3.41
N PRO A 5 15.14 30.56 -3.50
CA PRO A 5 16.15 29.64 -3.99
C PRO A 5 16.30 28.50 -2.98
N LEU A 6 16.12 27.26 -3.45
CA LEU A 6 16.35 26.02 -2.70
C LEU A 6 17.84 25.59 -2.77
N ASP A 7 18.76 26.55 -2.79
CA ASP A 7 20.19 26.30 -2.76
C ASP A 7 20.69 26.17 -1.31
N GLY A 8 20.55 24.98 -0.76
CA GLY A 8 21.42 24.48 0.29
C GLY A 8 22.08 23.23 -0.25
N ALA A 9 23.37 23.30 -0.58
CA ALA A 9 24.21 22.15 -0.92
C ALA A 9 24.35 21.23 0.32
N SER A 10 23.27 20.56 0.67
CA SER A 10 23.26 19.44 1.59
C SER A 10 23.82 18.26 0.81
N GLY A 11 24.91 17.62 1.28
CA GLY A 11 25.43 16.38 0.72
C GLY A 11 24.47 15.18 0.88
N LYS A 12 23.19 15.44 1.12
CA LYS A 12 22.12 14.45 1.24
C LYS A 12 21.77 13.87 -0.13
N LYS A 13 21.67 12.55 -0.22
CA LYS A 13 21.14 11.89 -1.42
C LYS A 13 19.67 12.23 -1.63
N ARG A 14 19.29 12.44 -2.87
CA ARG A 14 17.94 12.85 -3.28
C ARG A 14 17.13 11.66 -3.76
N VAL A 15 15.97 11.46 -3.18
CA VAL A 15 15.01 10.40 -3.57
C VAL A 15 13.72 11.02 -4.07
N VAL A 16 13.29 10.60 -5.26
CA VAL A 16 11.98 10.97 -5.80
C VAL A 16 11.08 9.74 -5.81
N VAL A 17 9.99 9.82 -5.06
CA VAL A 17 8.91 8.83 -5.05
C VAL A 17 7.85 9.27 -6.04
N ILE A 18 7.43 8.39 -6.97
CA ILE A 18 6.38 8.69 -7.96
C ILE A 18 5.24 7.69 -7.77
N SER A 19 4.07 8.20 -7.37
CA SER A 19 2.85 7.40 -7.17
C SER A 19 1.75 7.78 -8.16
N GLY A 20 0.98 6.80 -8.60
CA GLY A 20 -0.22 6.99 -9.40
C GLY A 20 -1.50 7.07 -8.59
N TYR A 21 -1.48 6.62 -7.35
CA TYR A 21 -2.66 6.43 -6.53
C TYR A 21 -2.64 7.20 -5.21
N HIS A 22 -1.45 7.49 -4.69
CA HIS A 22 -1.24 8.11 -3.39
C HIS A 22 -0.71 9.52 -3.50
N ASP A 23 -1.02 10.36 -2.50
CA ASP A 23 -0.37 11.64 -2.27
C ASP A 23 0.09 11.69 -0.81
N TYR A 24 1.28 12.19 -0.58
CA TYR A 24 1.89 12.20 0.75
C TYR A 24 1.05 12.95 1.80
N ARG A 25 0.22 13.91 1.36
CA ARG A 25 -0.62 14.77 2.20
C ARG A 25 -1.96 14.15 2.58
N THR A 26 -2.29 12.94 2.07
CA THR A 26 -3.53 12.24 2.42
C THR A 26 -3.47 11.66 3.84
N SER A 27 -4.61 11.62 4.53
CA SER A 27 -4.71 11.02 5.87
C SER A 27 -4.54 9.50 5.87
N LYS A 28 -4.95 8.85 4.77
CA LYS A 28 -4.77 7.41 4.58
C LYS A 28 -3.33 7.09 4.21
N ARG A 29 -2.65 6.39 5.10
CA ARG A 29 -1.24 6.02 4.92
C ARG A 29 -1.11 4.64 4.27
N ALA A 30 -0.32 4.55 3.21
CA ALA A 30 0.10 3.31 2.55
C ALA A 30 1.60 3.08 2.75
N SER A 31 2.10 1.91 2.40
CA SER A 31 3.53 1.56 2.53
C SER A 31 4.46 2.57 1.85
N ILE A 32 4.05 3.13 0.71
CA ILE A 32 4.85 4.12 -0.02
C ILE A 32 5.08 5.42 0.77
N HIS A 33 4.13 5.81 1.63
CA HIS A 33 4.28 6.93 2.55
C HIS A 33 5.28 6.60 3.66
N GLN A 34 5.21 5.37 4.20
CA GLN A 34 6.12 4.89 5.23
C GLN A 34 7.57 4.80 4.73
N ILE A 35 7.75 4.42 3.45
CA ILE A 35 9.06 4.49 2.80
C ILE A 35 9.57 5.93 2.75
N ALA A 36 8.73 6.89 2.35
CA ALA A 36 9.12 8.30 2.31
C ALA A 36 9.51 8.82 3.71
N ASP A 37 8.72 8.48 4.75
CA ASP A 37 9.01 8.86 6.15
C ASP A 37 10.31 8.22 6.65
N GLY A 38 10.55 6.94 6.33
CA GLY A 38 11.78 6.23 6.68
C GLY A 38 13.00 6.89 6.06
N LEU A 39 12.92 7.26 4.78
CA LEU A 39 14.02 7.94 4.07
C LEU A 39 14.32 9.33 4.67
N VAL A 40 13.28 10.11 5.04
CA VAL A 40 13.50 11.40 5.71
C VAL A 40 14.23 11.20 7.03
N ARG A 41 13.81 10.21 7.84
CA ARG A 41 14.49 9.88 9.12
C ARG A 41 15.94 9.49 8.95
N ASP A 42 16.25 8.79 7.84
CA ASP A 42 17.64 8.41 7.49
C ASP A 42 18.41 9.53 6.80
N GLY A 43 17.85 10.73 6.76
CA GLY A 43 18.55 11.94 6.32
C GLY A 43 18.56 12.15 4.79
N PHE A 44 17.76 11.42 4.01
CA PHE A 44 17.59 11.69 2.59
C PHE A 44 16.75 12.94 2.34
N ASP A 45 16.98 13.57 1.19
CA ASP A 45 16.15 14.66 0.67
C ASP A 45 15.04 14.06 -0.21
N VAL A 46 13.80 14.03 0.30
CA VAL A 46 12.70 13.28 -0.30
C VAL A 46 11.72 14.20 -1.02
N SER A 47 11.40 13.84 -2.28
CA SER A 47 10.29 14.44 -3.03
C SER A 47 9.23 13.38 -3.35
N PHE A 48 7.96 13.70 -3.16
CA PHE A 48 6.84 12.83 -3.46
C PHE A 48 6.00 13.43 -4.58
N ILE A 49 6.02 12.80 -5.75
CA ILE A 49 5.26 13.21 -6.94
C ILE A 49 4.02 12.32 -7.06
N SER A 50 2.85 12.93 -6.99
CA SER A 50 1.57 12.27 -7.23
C SER A 50 1.13 12.53 -8.67
N THR A 51 0.82 11.48 -9.40
CA THR A 51 0.35 11.54 -10.80
C THR A 51 -1.06 10.99 -10.93
N ARG A 52 -1.55 10.79 -12.15
CA ARG A 52 -2.90 10.25 -12.41
C ARG A 52 -4.00 11.07 -11.71
N PHE A 53 -3.95 12.40 -11.86
CA PHE A 53 -4.94 13.32 -11.30
C PHE A 53 -5.42 14.29 -12.38
N SER A 54 -6.74 14.38 -12.58
CA SER A 54 -7.37 15.21 -13.61
C SER A 54 -8.84 15.46 -13.30
N SER A 55 -9.58 16.07 -14.22
CA SER A 55 -11.04 16.26 -14.10
C SER A 55 -11.81 14.95 -13.91
N LEU A 56 -11.26 13.80 -14.35
CA LEU A 56 -11.85 12.49 -14.10
C LEU A 56 -11.84 12.11 -12.61
N SER A 57 -10.86 12.58 -11.85
CA SER A 57 -10.77 12.32 -10.41
C SER A 57 -12.00 12.82 -9.65
N ARG A 58 -12.68 13.86 -10.14
CA ARG A 58 -13.95 14.35 -9.56
C ARG A 58 -15.13 13.40 -9.73
N ARG A 59 -15.02 12.44 -10.69
CA ARG A 59 -16.07 11.45 -10.97
C ARG A 59 -15.86 10.12 -10.25
N THR A 60 -14.69 9.93 -9.65
CA THR A 60 -14.28 8.66 -9.03
C THR A 60 -14.11 8.78 -7.51
N ASP A 61 -14.55 9.88 -6.90
CA ASP A 61 -14.39 10.16 -5.47
C ASP A 61 -12.94 9.98 -4.99
N ASP A 62 -12.00 10.53 -5.77
CA ASP A 62 -10.56 10.42 -5.49
C ASP A 62 -10.24 11.12 -4.17
N SER A 63 -9.65 10.39 -3.23
CA SER A 63 -9.30 10.89 -1.89
C SER A 63 -8.39 12.13 -1.90
N ARG A 64 -7.79 12.48 -3.05
CA ARG A 64 -6.91 13.64 -3.25
C ARG A 64 -7.66 14.91 -3.69
N LEU A 65 -8.99 14.87 -3.81
CA LEU A 65 -9.77 16.03 -4.29
C LEU A 65 -9.63 17.28 -3.44
N PHE A 66 -9.36 17.17 -2.15
CA PHE A 66 -9.08 18.30 -1.26
C PHE A 66 -7.80 19.08 -1.65
N LEU A 67 -6.94 18.50 -2.50
CA LEU A 67 -5.73 19.13 -3.04
C LEU A 67 -5.97 19.79 -4.42
N TRP A 68 -7.21 19.85 -4.90
CA TRP A 68 -7.50 20.31 -6.26
C TRP A 68 -6.90 21.67 -6.60
N ASP A 69 -7.05 22.66 -5.72
CA ASP A 69 -6.55 24.01 -5.93
C ASP A 69 -5.07 24.17 -5.57
N ARG A 70 -4.49 23.17 -4.93
CA ARG A 70 -3.07 23.07 -4.59
C ARG A 70 -2.28 22.20 -5.59
N ALA A 71 -2.96 21.65 -6.60
CA ALA A 71 -2.31 20.87 -7.64
C ALA A 71 -1.39 21.75 -8.51
N ASN A 72 -0.32 21.14 -9.04
CA ASN A 72 0.74 21.80 -9.80
C ASN A 72 1.55 22.84 -9.01
N GLN A 73 1.46 22.81 -7.67
CA GLN A 73 2.28 23.62 -6.77
C GLN A 73 3.17 22.68 -5.95
N LEU A 74 4.42 23.11 -5.72
CA LEU A 74 5.36 22.40 -4.86
C LEU A 74 5.16 22.86 -3.42
N GLU A 75 4.95 21.93 -2.50
CA GLU A 75 4.76 22.19 -1.09
C GLU A 75 5.68 21.31 -0.25
N VAL A 76 6.02 21.75 0.95
CA VAL A 76 6.81 20.95 1.90
C VAL A 76 5.91 20.57 3.07
N VAL A 77 5.81 19.27 3.34
CA VAL A 77 5.06 18.71 4.47
C VAL A 77 5.95 17.66 5.15
N ASN A 78 6.21 17.81 6.45
CA ASN A 78 7.10 16.92 7.22
C ASN A 78 8.43 16.64 6.51
N GLU A 79 9.10 17.68 6.04
CA GLU A 79 10.36 17.65 5.28
C GLU A 79 10.28 16.98 3.90
N VAL A 80 9.12 16.48 3.46
CA VAL A 80 8.91 15.92 2.12
C VAL A 80 8.40 16.99 1.17
N ARG A 81 9.06 17.16 0.02
CA ARG A 81 8.57 18.01 -1.08
C ARG A 81 7.45 17.30 -1.83
N CYS A 82 6.23 17.79 -1.73
CA CYS A 82 5.02 17.20 -2.29
C CYS A 82 4.61 17.92 -3.57
N PHE A 83 4.40 17.18 -4.64
CA PHE A 83 3.93 17.72 -5.92
C PHE A 83 2.80 16.84 -6.49
N LEU A 84 1.57 17.37 -6.56
CA LEU A 84 0.45 16.72 -7.24
C LEU A 84 0.35 17.24 -8.67
N TRP A 85 0.71 16.40 -9.64
CA TRP A 85 0.61 16.77 -11.05
C TRP A 85 -0.80 16.56 -11.59
N ARG A 86 -1.54 17.66 -11.74
CA ARG A 86 -2.84 17.71 -12.38
C ARG A 86 -2.69 17.91 -13.87
N THR A 87 -3.29 17.03 -14.65
CA THR A 87 -3.34 17.06 -16.11
C THR A 87 -4.79 17.21 -16.60
N SER A 88 -5.00 17.43 -17.90
CA SER A 88 -6.34 17.49 -18.48
C SER A 88 -7.04 16.12 -18.44
N LEU A 89 -6.28 15.05 -18.69
CA LEU A 89 -6.74 13.66 -18.69
C LEU A 89 -5.64 12.77 -18.13
N HIS A 90 -5.98 11.66 -17.47
CA HIS A 90 -5.02 10.65 -17.01
C HIS A 90 -5.44 9.26 -17.48
N PRO A 91 -4.51 8.25 -17.47
CA PRO A 91 -4.83 6.86 -17.79
C PRO A 91 -5.92 6.28 -16.88
N PHE A 92 -6.95 5.70 -17.47
CA PHE A 92 -8.04 4.99 -16.81
C PHE A 92 -8.46 3.78 -17.66
N ARG A 93 -9.16 2.84 -17.06
CA ARG A 93 -9.74 1.69 -17.72
C ARG A 93 -11.22 1.94 -17.97
N SER A 94 -11.67 1.81 -19.23
CA SER A 94 -13.08 2.00 -19.59
C SER A 94 -13.93 0.75 -19.32
N GLY A 95 -13.28 -0.43 -19.28
CA GLY A 95 -13.95 -1.73 -19.21
C GLY A 95 -14.46 -2.25 -20.55
N PHE A 96 -14.28 -1.49 -21.64
CA PHE A 96 -14.63 -1.89 -23.00
C PHE A 96 -13.38 -2.00 -23.87
N GLY A 97 -13.00 -3.23 -24.24
CA GLY A 97 -11.71 -3.53 -24.89
C GLY A 97 -11.35 -2.67 -26.12
N PRO A 98 -12.24 -2.44 -27.10
CA PRO A 98 -11.95 -1.56 -28.23
C PRO A 98 -11.67 -0.11 -27.84
N ALA A 99 -12.40 0.42 -26.86
CA ALA A 99 -12.14 1.76 -26.33
C ALA A 99 -10.81 1.82 -25.58
N ASP A 100 -10.49 0.80 -24.76
CA ASP A 100 -9.22 0.71 -24.05
C ASP A 100 -8.04 0.64 -25.03
N ALA A 101 -8.16 -0.06 -26.14
CA ALA A 101 -7.14 -0.10 -27.20
C ALA A 101 -6.86 1.27 -27.82
N LEU A 102 -7.92 2.07 -28.07
CA LEU A 102 -7.80 3.44 -28.57
C LEU A 102 -7.18 4.37 -27.52
N LEU A 103 -7.68 4.28 -26.29
CA LEU A 103 -7.19 5.06 -25.14
C LEU A 103 -5.71 4.75 -24.85
N GLY A 104 -5.24 3.52 -25.07
CA GLY A 104 -3.84 3.13 -24.88
C GLY A 104 -2.88 3.98 -25.73
N LYS A 105 -3.25 4.33 -26.97
CA LYS A 105 -2.45 5.23 -27.82
C LYS A 105 -2.40 6.65 -27.25
N LEU A 106 -3.53 7.16 -26.77
CA LEU A 106 -3.60 8.47 -26.10
C LEU A 106 -2.76 8.52 -24.83
N PHE A 107 -2.81 7.46 -24.01
CA PHE A 107 -2.07 7.37 -22.76
C PHE A 107 -0.58 7.22 -22.95
N THR A 108 -0.12 6.72 -24.09
CA THR A 108 1.30 6.75 -24.45
C THR A 108 1.81 8.20 -24.56
N GLY A 109 0.97 9.13 -25.06
CA GLY A 109 1.29 10.56 -25.11
C GLY A 109 1.33 11.23 -23.74
N TYR A 110 0.53 10.74 -22.79
CA TYR A 110 0.44 11.26 -21.43
C TYR A 110 1.82 11.31 -20.71
N ALA A 111 2.66 10.30 -20.93
CA ALA A 111 4.00 10.23 -20.32
C ALA A 111 4.92 11.40 -20.75
N ASN A 112 4.65 12.02 -21.89
CA ASN A 112 5.46 13.09 -22.48
C ASN A 112 4.88 14.50 -22.27
N LEU A 113 3.79 14.64 -21.51
CA LEU A 113 3.26 15.96 -21.18
C LEU A 113 4.33 16.81 -20.48
N PRO A 114 4.57 18.05 -20.90
CA PRO A 114 5.61 18.89 -20.32
C PRO A 114 5.26 19.28 -18.88
N ASN A 115 6.25 19.24 -17.98
CA ASN A 115 6.13 19.77 -16.62
C ASN A 115 7.53 20.07 -16.05
N ALA A 116 7.86 21.34 -15.92
CA ALA A 116 9.18 21.78 -15.49
C ALA A 116 9.51 21.32 -14.05
N THR A 117 8.55 21.33 -13.13
CA THR A 117 8.76 20.87 -11.74
C THR A 117 9.05 19.37 -11.70
N PHE A 118 8.27 18.55 -12.42
CA PHE A 118 8.54 17.12 -12.54
C PHE A 118 9.95 16.87 -13.12
N ASP A 119 10.28 17.53 -14.24
CA ASP A 119 11.55 17.32 -14.94
C ASP A 119 12.74 17.70 -14.06
N ARG A 120 12.67 18.83 -13.34
CA ARG A 120 13.69 19.26 -12.41
C ARG A 120 13.90 18.26 -11.27
N LEU A 121 12.83 17.87 -10.57
CA LEU A 121 12.95 16.92 -9.46
C LEU A 121 13.56 15.59 -9.90
N VAL A 122 13.17 15.09 -11.08
CA VAL A 122 13.71 13.85 -11.63
C VAL A 122 15.18 14.00 -12.04
N SER A 123 15.55 15.12 -12.70
CA SER A 123 16.93 15.31 -13.17
C SER A 123 17.96 15.43 -12.03
N GLU A 124 17.52 15.83 -10.85
CA GLU A 124 18.36 16.01 -9.67
C GLU A 124 18.41 14.80 -8.73
N ALA A 125 17.66 13.73 -9.02
CA ALA A 125 17.51 12.58 -8.14
C ALA A 125 18.70 11.60 -8.22
N ASP A 126 19.08 11.01 -7.08
CA ASP A 126 19.97 9.83 -7.02
C ASP A 126 19.14 8.53 -7.14
N TYR A 127 17.92 8.53 -6.65
CA TYR A 127 17.01 7.39 -6.69
C TYR A 127 15.61 7.82 -7.13
N LEU A 128 14.99 6.99 -7.97
CA LEU A 128 13.60 7.12 -8.43
C LEU A 128 12.82 5.89 -8.01
N ILE A 129 11.91 6.02 -7.06
CA ILE A 129 11.01 4.94 -6.62
C ILE A 129 9.68 5.12 -7.32
N LEU A 130 9.34 4.17 -8.19
CA LEU A 130 8.08 4.15 -8.92
C LEU A 130 7.13 3.15 -8.25
N GLU A 131 6.02 3.64 -7.71
CA GLU A 131 4.94 2.74 -7.31
C GLU A 131 4.43 1.98 -8.54
N ALA A 132 4.34 0.65 -8.46
CA ALA A 132 3.92 -0.18 -9.59
C ALA A 132 2.53 0.24 -10.10
N GLY A 133 2.42 0.41 -11.41
CA GLY A 133 1.22 0.93 -12.06
C GLY A 133 1.53 2.08 -13.02
N VAL A 134 0.67 3.10 -13.03
CA VAL A 134 0.79 4.23 -13.97
C VAL A 134 2.18 4.87 -14.04
N PRO A 135 2.94 5.03 -12.93
CA PRO A 135 4.30 5.56 -13.01
C PRO A 135 5.25 4.83 -13.97
N GLY A 136 5.03 3.55 -14.23
CA GLY A 136 5.82 2.76 -15.19
C GLY A 136 5.82 3.31 -16.62
N ILE A 137 4.80 4.08 -17.01
CA ILE A 137 4.76 4.68 -18.37
C ILE A 137 5.80 5.80 -18.57
N TYR A 138 6.35 6.35 -17.48
CA TYR A 138 7.34 7.43 -17.54
C TYR A 138 8.77 6.93 -17.75
N LEU A 139 9.07 5.64 -17.71
CA LEU A 139 10.43 5.08 -17.67
C LEU A 139 11.38 5.69 -18.71
N ARG A 140 10.97 5.77 -19.99
CA ARG A 140 11.81 6.40 -21.03
C ARG A 140 12.08 7.88 -20.77
N ARG A 141 11.08 8.61 -20.25
CA ARG A 141 11.25 10.03 -19.88
C ARG A 141 12.20 10.16 -18.71
N LEU A 142 12.04 9.35 -17.67
CA LEU A 142 12.88 9.36 -16.48
C LEU A 142 14.34 9.12 -16.86
N ARG A 143 14.61 8.08 -17.66
CA ARG A 143 15.97 7.75 -18.08
C ARG A 143 16.57 8.80 -19.01
N ARG A 144 15.77 9.46 -19.85
CA ARG A 144 16.21 10.59 -20.68
C ARG A 144 16.58 11.83 -19.84
N LEU A 145 15.82 12.12 -18.79
CA LEU A 145 16.07 13.25 -17.89
C LEU A 145 17.25 12.98 -16.95
N ASN A 146 17.42 11.72 -16.53
CA ASN A 146 18.45 11.33 -15.60
C ASN A 146 18.98 9.93 -15.93
N GLN A 147 20.21 9.89 -16.46
CA GLN A 147 20.88 8.65 -16.87
C GLN A 147 21.53 7.90 -15.70
N HIS A 148 21.72 8.57 -14.55
CA HIS A 148 22.52 8.06 -13.44
C HIS A 148 21.68 7.57 -12.27
N ALA A 149 20.45 8.11 -12.08
CA ALA A 149 19.61 7.70 -10.98
C ALA A 149 19.28 6.21 -11.04
N LYS A 150 19.29 5.53 -9.89
CA LYS A 150 18.72 4.18 -9.77
C LYS A 150 17.21 4.24 -9.86
N ILE A 151 16.60 3.48 -10.76
CA ILE A 151 15.17 3.38 -10.95
C ILE A 151 14.66 2.08 -10.32
N ILE A 152 13.76 2.21 -9.36
CA ILE A 152 13.22 1.12 -8.56
C ILE A 152 11.71 1.05 -8.79
N CYS A 153 11.21 -0.09 -9.23
CA CYS A 153 9.77 -0.36 -9.31
C CYS A 153 9.31 -1.01 -8.00
N TYR A 154 8.50 -0.31 -7.21
CA TYR A 154 8.02 -0.75 -5.91
C TYR A 154 6.57 -1.25 -6.01
N CYS A 155 6.37 -2.54 -5.80
CA CYS A 155 5.10 -3.23 -5.98
C CYS A 155 4.56 -3.75 -4.65
N THR A 156 3.53 -3.10 -4.12
CA THR A 156 2.81 -3.54 -2.92
C THR A 156 1.59 -4.39 -3.25
N ASP A 157 0.95 -4.09 -4.38
CA ASP A 157 -0.21 -4.79 -4.90
C ASP A 157 0.01 -5.07 -6.39
N ARG A 158 -0.48 -6.21 -6.86
CA ARG A 158 -0.39 -6.52 -8.31
C ARG A 158 -1.24 -5.53 -9.11
N PRO A 159 -0.68 -4.86 -10.14
CA PRO A 159 -1.42 -3.86 -10.93
C PRO A 159 -2.68 -4.42 -11.62
N ASP A 160 -2.72 -5.71 -11.93
CA ASP A 160 -3.89 -6.37 -12.51
C ASP A 160 -5.04 -6.56 -11.52
N THR A 161 -4.74 -6.76 -10.23
CA THR A 161 -5.78 -6.86 -9.18
C THR A 161 -6.40 -5.51 -8.83
N VAL A 162 -5.66 -4.42 -9.02
CA VAL A 162 -6.15 -3.04 -8.75
C VAL A 162 -6.72 -2.34 -9.99
N GLY A 163 -6.93 -3.07 -11.10
CA GLY A 163 -7.64 -2.57 -12.28
C GLY A 163 -6.87 -1.57 -13.14
N SER A 164 -5.54 -1.65 -13.18
CA SER A 164 -4.72 -0.81 -14.06
C SER A 164 -5.03 -1.05 -15.53
N HIS A 165 -4.91 0.02 -16.36
CA HIS A 165 -5.09 -0.10 -17.80
C HIS A 165 -4.01 -1.01 -18.43
N PRO A 166 -4.33 -1.89 -19.39
CA PRO A 166 -3.36 -2.84 -19.98
C PRO A 166 -2.10 -2.20 -20.55
N VAL A 167 -2.19 -0.96 -21.07
CA VAL A 167 -1.03 -0.21 -21.60
C VAL A 167 0.05 -0.02 -20.56
N VAL A 168 -0.30 0.03 -19.28
CA VAL A 168 0.67 0.20 -18.18
C VAL A 168 1.61 -1.01 -18.12
N ARG A 169 1.05 -2.23 -18.13
CA ARG A 169 1.86 -3.46 -18.15
C ARG A 169 2.66 -3.58 -19.43
N GLN A 170 2.04 -3.29 -20.58
CA GLN A 170 2.73 -3.33 -21.87
C GLN A 170 3.95 -2.40 -21.87
N LYS A 171 3.81 -1.16 -21.42
CA LYS A 171 4.92 -0.20 -21.34
C LYS A 171 5.99 -0.63 -20.33
N LEU A 172 5.61 -1.19 -19.21
CA LEU A 172 6.56 -1.71 -18.24
C LEU A 172 7.39 -2.86 -18.83
N ILE A 173 6.78 -3.78 -19.58
CA ILE A 173 7.49 -4.86 -20.28
C ILE A 173 8.42 -4.30 -21.36
N GLU A 174 7.94 -3.37 -22.20
CA GLU A 174 8.73 -2.76 -23.27
C GLU A 174 9.98 -2.04 -22.75
N ASP A 175 9.89 -1.42 -21.57
CA ASP A 175 10.91 -0.54 -20.99
C ASP A 175 11.56 -1.12 -19.73
N GLN A 176 11.33 -2.39 -19.43
CA GLN A 176 11.77 -3.05 -18.19
C GLN A 176 13.29 -2.99 -17.97
N GLN A 177 14.10 -2.95 -19.04
CA GLN A 177 15.57 -2.83 -18.96
C GLN A 177 16.02 -1.48 -18.39
N LEU A 178 15.14 -0.48 -18.32
CA LEU A 178 15.42 0.83 -17.72
C LEU A 178 15.25 0.82 -16.19
N VAL A 179 14.67 -0.25 -15.63
CA VAL A 179 14.47 -0.44 -14.19
C VAL A 179 15.65 -1.23 -13.62
N ASP A 180 16.27 -0.73 -12.58
CA ASP A 180 17.41 -1.40 -11.93
C ASP A 180 16.91 -2.54 -11.01
N HIS A 181 15.86 -2.29 -10.22
CA HIS A 181 15.30 -3.26 -9.25
C HIS A 181 13.77 -3.24 -9.25
N PHE A 182 13.18 -4.44 -9.18
CA PHE A 182 11.76 -4.65 -8.92
C PHE A 182 11.60 -5.16 -7.50
N ILE A 183 10.97 -4.36 -6.65
CA ILE A 183 10.74 -4.70 -5.25
C ILE A 183 9.32 -5.20 -5.09
N LEU A 184 9.19 -6.45 -4.69
CA LEU A 184 7.91 -7.12 -4.49
C LEU A 184 7.65 -7.32 -3.00
N ARG A 185 6.39 -7.19 -2.60
CA ARG A 185 5.99 -7.45 -1.24
C ARG A 185 5.88 -8.94 -0.93
N SER A 186 5.51 -9.73 -1.92
CA SER A 186 5.34 -11.19 -1.82
C SER A 186 6.00 -11.90 -3.00
N PRO A 187 6.63 -13.06 -2.79
CA PRO A 187 7.12 -13.92 -3.87
C PRO A 187 6.00 -14.34 -4.84
N ALA A 188 4.76 -14.47 -4.35
CA ALA A 188 3.60 -14.80 -5.19
C ALA A 188 3.27 -13.74 -6.25
N MET A 189 3.95 -12.59 -6.24
CA MET A 189 3.84 -11.57 -7.29
C MET A 189 4.84 -11.78 -8.44
N ALA A 190 5.81 -12.67 -8.28
CA ALA A 190 6.94 -12.80 -9.21
C ALA A 190 6.50 -13.20 -10.63
N ASP A 191 5.44 -14.00 -10.77
CA ASP A 191 4.86 -14.39 -12.05
C ASP A 191 4.36 -13.20 -12.90
N TYR A 192 3.93 -12.11 -12.24
CA TYR A 192 3.55 -10.88 -12.95
C TYR A 192 4.77 -10.16 -13.55
N PHE A 193 5.95 -10.36 -13.01
CA PHE A 193 7.23 -9.75 -13.40
C PHE A 193 8.20 -10.76 -14.02
N ASP A 194 7.70 -11.84 -14.63
CA ASP A 194 8.45 -12.91 -15.30
C ASP A 194 9.42 -12.40 -16.39
N PHE A 195 9.15 -11.20 -16.90
CA PHE A 195 9.97 -10.50 -17.89
C PHE A 195 11.25 -9.86 -17.30
N ALA A 196 11.45 -9.87 -15.97
CA ALA A 196 12.58 -9.21 -15.31
C ALA A 196 13.41 -10.17 -14.42
N PRO A 197 13.86 -11.34 -14.94
CA PRO A 197 14.61 -12.31 -14.14
C PRO A 197 15.91 -11.70 -13.60
N GLY A 198 16.30 -12.10 -12.38
CA GLY A 198 17.52 -11.64 -11.72
C GLY A 198 17.48 -10.22 -11.17
N ARG A 199 16.34 -9.52 -11.29
CA ARG A 199 16.14 -8.16 -10.76
C ARG A 199 14.93 -8.06 -9.83
N LEU A 200 14.39 -9.21 -9.40
CA LEU A 200 13.28 -9.30 -8.47
C LEU A 200 13.80 -9.45 -7.05
N TYR A 201 13.29 -8.63 -6.14
CA TYR A 201 13.67 -8.64 -4.73
C TYR A 201 12.41 -8.59 -3.87
N GLN A 202 12.41 -9.37 -2.79
CA GLN A 202 11.36 -9.29 -1.79
C GLN A 202 11.75 -8.34 -0.66
N VAL A 203 10.91 -7.35 -0.37
CA VAL A 203 11.05 -6.49 0.81
C VAL A 203 9.74 -6.48 1.58
N GLY A 204 9.77 -7.03 2.78
CA GLY A 204 8.64 -7.16 3.70
C GLY A 204 8.14 -5.82 4.26
N PHE A 205 7.28 -5.89 5.27
CA PHE A 205 6.80 -4.73 6.01
C PHE A 205 7.81 -4.21 7.01
N GLY A 206 7.73 -2.90 7.24
CA GLY A 206 8.26 -2.27 8.43
C GLY A 206 7.16 -1.94 9.44
N ILE A 207 7.57 -1.69 10.66
CA ILE A 207 6.69 -1.26 11.74
C ILE A 207 7.35 -0.08 12.46
N HIS A 208 6.56 0.96 12.77
CA HIS A 208 7.01 2.08 13.61
C HIS A 208 7.08 1.63 15.08
N GLN A 209 8.21 1.10 15.48
CA GLN A 209 8.36 0.56 16.85
C GLN A 209 8.10 1.62 17.92
N GLU A 210 8.52 2.87 17.72
CA GLU A 210 8.30 3.97 18.65
C GLU A 210 6.81 4.32 18.80
N GLU A 211 6.06 4.42 17.69
CA GLU A 211 4.62 4.67 17.74
C GLU A 211 3.87 3.54 18.45
N LEU A 212 4.32 2.31 18.27
CA LEU A 212 3.72 1.12 18.86
C LEU A 212 4.03 1.00 20.36
N ALA A 213 5.19 1.47 20.81
CA ALA A 213 5.54 1.52 22.22
C ALA A 213 4.64 2.49 23.01
N THR A 214 4.14 3.53 22.36
CA THR A 214 3.31 4.59 22.97
C THR A 214 1.80 4.36 22.84
N ILE A 215 1.35 3.21 22.29
CA ILE A 215 -0.07 2.91 22.16
C ILE A 215 -0.76 2.93 23.53
N GLY A 216 -1.75 3.81 23.63
CA GLY A 216 -2.48 4.12 24.85
C GLY A 216 -3.37 2.97 25.36
N GLN A 217 -4.31 3.34 26.23
CA GLN A 217 -5.21 2.42 26.90
C GLN A 217 -6.11 1.68 25.90
N THR A 218 -6.60 0.51 26.32
CA THR A 218 -7.57 -0.27 25.57
C THR A 218 -8.86 0.55 25.29
N PRO A 219 -9.37 0.54 24.06
CA PRO A 219 -10.65 1.16 23.74
C PRO A 219 -11.85 0.26 24.10
N TYR A 220 -11.57 -0.94 24.61
CA TYR A 220 -12.56 -1.96 24.89
C TYR A 220 -12.99 -1.97 26.36
N PRO A 221 -14.24 -2.35 26.66
CA PRO A 221 -14.67 -2.60 28.03
C PRO A 221 -13.80 -3.66 28.72
N ALA A 222 -13.66 -3.56 30.02
CA ALA A 222 -12.94 -4.56 30.82
C ALA A 222 -13.58 -5.96 30.62
N ALA A 223 -12.74 -6.98 30.52
CA ALA A 223 -13.10 -8.38 30.36
C ALA A 223 -13.93 -8.72 29.09
N SER A 224 -14.06 -7.80 28.12
CA SER A 224 -14.73 -8.12 26.85
C SER A 224 -13.79 -8.85 25.89
N GLN A 225 -14.32 -9.77 25.10
CA GLN A 225 -13.64 -10.39 23.97
C GLN A 225 -13.92 -9.57 22.69
N ASN A 226 -12.88 -9.23 21.95
CA ASN A 226 -13.00 -8.30 20.84
C ASN A 226 -12.29 -8.82 19.59
N ALA A 227 -13.00 -8.78 18.47
CA ALA A 227 -12.49 -9.04 17.14
C ALA A 227 -12.40 -7.73 16.37
N VAL A 228 -11.27 -7.47 15.68
CA VAL A 228 -11.07 -6.23 14.94
C VAL A 228 -10.74 -6.47 13.47
N SER A 229 -11.35 -5.69 12.59
CA SER A 229 -10.97 -5.59 11.18
C SER A 229 -10.76 -4.14 10.80
N VAL A 230 -9.64 -3.82 10.11
CA VAL A 230 -9.29 -2.46 9.68
C VAL A 230 -9.08 -2.42 8.18
N GLY A 231 -9.69 -1.44 7.50
CA GLY A 231 -9.48 -1.14 6.07
C GLY A 231 -10.47 -1.82 5.13
N SER A 232 -10.51 -1.33 3.88
CA SER A 232 -11.53 -1.61 2.87
C SER A 232 -11.09 -2.52 1.72
N MET A 233 -9.77 -2.81 1.59
CA MET A 233 -9.25 -3.58 0.46
C MET A 233 -9.87 -4.99 0.44
N LEU A 234 -10.48 -5.35 -0.71
CA LEU A 234 -11.15 -6.64 -0.93
C LEU A 234 -12.06 -7.07 0.24
N PHE A 235 -12.63 -6.11 0.97
CA PHE A 235 -13.43 -6.39 2.16
C PHE A 235 -14.66 -7.24 1.81
N ASP A 236 -14.84 -8.35 2.55
CA ASP A 236 -15.98 -9.24 2.45
C ASP A 236 -16.90 -9.05 3.67
N LYS A 237 -18.03 -8.38 3.46
CA LYS A 237 -19.02 -8.17 4.52
C LYS A 237 -19.73 -9.46 4.93
N THR A 238 -19.83 -10.46 4.04
CA THR A 238 -20.56 -11.70 4.31
C THR A 238 -19.95 -12.49 5.46
N PHE A 239 -18.65 -12.30 5.72
CA PHE A 239 -18.00 -12.83 6.91
C PHE A 239 -18.70 -12.38 8.20
N PHE A 240 -19.03 -11.11 8.31
CA PHE A 240 -19.64 -10.55 9.53
C PHE A 240 -21.14 -10.89 9.62
N ASP A 241 -21.82 -11.00 8.48
CA ASP A 241 -23.23 -11.44 8.43
C ASP A 241 -23.38 -12.86 9.01
N ILE A 242 -22.33 -13.69 8.91
CA ILE A 242 -22.26 -15.05 9.46
C ILE A 242 -21.67 -15.07 10.88
N ALA A 243 -20.54 -14.42 11.09
CA ALA A 243 -19.78 -14.55 12.33
C ALA A 243 -20.44 -13.82 13.51
N ALA A 244 -21.02 -12.64 13.31
CA ALA A 244 -21.58 -11.87 14.41
C ALA A 244 -22.77 -12.57 15.09
N PRO A 245 -23.76 -13.11 14.37
CA PRO A 245 -24.84 -13.88 15.00
C PRO A 245 -24.36 -15.18 15.67
N ALA A 246 -23.30 -15.81 15.13
CA ALA A 246 -22.78 -17.09 15.64
C ALA A 246 -22.00 -16.93 16.97
N PHE A 247 -21.43 -15.75 17.24
CA PHE A 247 -20.61 -15.47 18.42
C PHE A 247 -21.14 -14.24 19.18
N PRO A 248 -22.29 -14.31 19.84
CA PRO A 248 -22.94 -13.15 20.48
C PRO A 248 -22.10 -12.52 21.60
N ASP A 249 -21.21 -13.28 22.25
CA ASP A 249 -20.34 -12.80 23.32
C ASP A 249 -19.03 -12.15 22.80
N LEU A 250 -18.73 -12.27 21.49
CA LEU A 250 -17.59 -11.66 20.84
C LEU A 250 -18.01 -10.32 20.24
N GLN A 251 -17.36 -9.22 20.61
CA GLN A 251 -17.61 -7.89 20.05
C GLN A 251 -16.80 -7.69 18.77
N PHE A 252 -17.45 -7.45 17.65
CA PHE A 252 -16.82 -7.18 16.37
C PHE A 252 -16.70 -5.68 16.13
N HIS A 253 -15.49 -5.22 15.80
CA HIS A 253 -15.16 -3.83 15.50
C HIS A 253 -14.63 -3.73 14.07
N VAL A 254 -15.39 -3.10 13.17
CA VAL A 254 -15.02 -2.92 11.76
C VAL A 254 -14.74 -1.46 11.50
N ILE A 255 -13.49 -1.15 11.14
CA ILE A 255 -13.00 0.22 11.00
C ILE A 255 -12.66 0.51 9.53
N GLY A 256 -13.30 1.51 8.93
CA GLY A 256 -12.96 2.03 7.61
C GLY A 256 -13.16 1.01 6.46
N SER A 257 -14.13 0.11 6.58
CA SER A 257 -14.43 -0.87 5.52
C SER A 257 -15.07 -0.24 4.28
N GLY A 258 -15.80 0.87 4.45
CA GLY A 258 -16.63 1.48 3.41
C GLY A 258 -17.87 0.63 3.03
N ALA A 259 -18.09 -0.49 3.71
CA ALA A 259 -19.24 -1.34 3.48
C ALA A 259 -20.43 -0.93 4.37
N ASP A 260 -21.64 -1.09 3.84
CA ASP A 260 -22.87 -0.99 4.61
C ASP A 260 -23.05 -2.29 5.39
N LEU A 261 -22.84 -2.22 6.71
CA LEU A 261 -22.93 -3.33 7.64
C LEU A 261 -24.19 -3.18 8.51
N GLU A 262 -24.91 -4.25 8.69
CA GLU A 262 -26.01 -4.30 9.66
C GLU A 262 -25.42 -4.28 11.08
N VAL A 263 -25.43 -3.11 11.70
CA VAL A 263 -24.92 -2.91 13.07
C VAL A 263 -25.88 -3.60 14.04
N GLY A 264 -25.35 -4.60 14.76
CA GLY A 264 -26.08 -5.37 15.77
C GLY A 264 -25.59 -5.09 17.18
N SER A 265 -26.08 -5.86 18.15
CA SER A 265 -25.68 -5.73 19.55
C SER A 265 -24.18 -5.96 19.78
N ASN A 266 -23.56 -6.81 18.96
CA ASN A 266 -22.14 -7.17 19.04
C ASN A 266 -21.32 -6.81 17.81
N LEU A 267 -21.87 -6.03 16.83
CA LEU A 267 -21.14 -5.53 15.65
C LEU A 267 -21.17 -4.00 15.64
N LYS A 268 -20.00 -3.39 15.67
CA LYS A 268 -19.79 -1.94 15.62
C LYS A 268 -18.99 -1.56 14.38
N ALA A 269 -19.58 -0.74 13.52
CA ALA A 269 -18.93 -0.17 12.35
C ALA A 269 -18.45 1.26 12.64
N TYR A 270 -17.22 1.56 12.25
CA TYR A 270 -16.60 2.87 12.40
C TYR A 270 -16.22 3.42 11.04
N SER A 271 -16.37 4.73 10.86
CA SER A 271 -15.83 5.44 9.71
C SER A 271 -14.31 5.28 9.61
N GLU A 272 -13.73 5.63 8.47
CA GLU A 272 -12.28 5.71 8.30
C GLU A 272 -11.71 6.70 9.35
N MET A 273 -10.63 6.30 10.00
CA MET A 273 -9.94 7.12 11.00
C MET A 273 -8.42 7.12 10.75
N PRO A 274 -7.69 8.12 11.26
CA PRO A 274 -6.23 8.15 11.15
C PRO A 274 -5.59 6.87 11.69
N PHE A 275 -4.52 6.42 11.02
CA PHE A 275 -3.82 5.17 11.32
C PHE A 275 -3.50 5.00 12.81
N ALA A 276 -2.91 6.03 13.44
CA ALA A 276 -2.57 6.01 14.87
C ALA A 276 -3.77 5.72 15.78
N LYS A 277 -4.99 6.13 15.39
CA LYS A 277 -6.22 5.86 16.14
C LYS A 277 -6.72 4.42 15.98
N THR A 278 -6.30 3.70 14.95
CA THR A 278 -6.66 2.28 14.77
C THR A 278 -5.80 1.36 15.62
N LEU A 279 -4.58 1.77 15.95
CA LEU A 279 -3.59 0.95 16.66
C LEU A 279 -4.04 0.44 18.02
N PRO A 280 -4.71 1.24 18.90
CA PRO A 280 -5.23 0.73 20.17
C PRO A 280 -6.28 -0.39 19.96
N PHE A 281 -7.14 -0.27 18.93
CA PHE A 281 -8.08 -1.34 18.61
C PHE A 281 -7.35 -2.62 18.19
N VAL A 282 -6.32 -2.50 17.36
CA VAL A 282 -5.55 -3.66 16.91
C VAL A 282 -4.80 -4.30 18.09
N LYS A 283 -4.03 -3.51 18.85
CA LYS A 283 -3.17 -4.00 19.95
C LYS A 283 -3.94 -4.77 21.01
N HIS A 284 -5.14 -4.31 21.34
CA HIS A 284 -5.93 -4.83 22.46
C HIS A 284 -7.05 -5.79 22.05
N ALA A 285 -7.12 -6.17 20.74
CA ALA A 285 -8.08 -7.16 20.28
C ALA A 285 -7.72 -8.57 20.76
N SER A 286 -8.72 -9.40 20.98
CA SER A 286 -8.54 -10.83 21.22
C SER A 286 -8.12 -11.55 19.93
N ILE A 287 -8.78 -11.24 18.81
CA ILE A 287 -8.46 -11.77 17.48
C ILE A 287 -8.52 -10.68 16.41
N GLY A 288 -7.75 -10.84 15.37
CA GLY A 288 -7.79 -10.03 14.16
C GLY A 288 -8.64 -10.67 13.07
N ILE A 289 -9.37 -9.88 12.29
CA ILE A 289 -10.14 -10.36 11.14
C ILE A 289 -9.64 -9.69 9.87
N ALA A 290 -9.23 -10.49 8.90
CA ALA A 290 -8.85 -10.04 7.57
C ALA A 290 -9.78 -10.67 6.50
N PRO A 291 -11.00 -10.18 6.35
CA PRO A 291 -12.05 -10.80 5.55
C PRO A 291 -11.90 -10.35 4.09
N TYR A 292 -11.11 -11.10 3.33
CA TYR A 292 -10.87 -10.78 1.93
C TYR A 292 -11.80 -11.55 1.01
N ARG A 293 -12.40 -10.85 0.04
CA ARG A 293 -13.09 -11.47 -1.09
C ARG A 293 -12.07 -12.18 -1.99
N PRO A 294 -12.41 -13.32 -2.60
CA PRO A 294 -11.61 -13.92 -3.65
C PRO A 294 -11.37 -12.92 -4.79
N ALA A 295 -10.14 -12.86 -5.26
CA ALA A 295 -9.73 -12.09 -6.42
C ALA A 295 -8.62 -12.86 -7.15
N PRO A 296 -8.42 -12.64 -8.47
CA PRO A 296 -7.32 -13.25 -9.19
C PRO A 296 -5.99 -12.97 -8.49
N ALA A 297 -5.19 -14.02 -8.33
CA ALA A 297 -3.86 -13.97 -7.69
C ALA A 297 -3.83 -13.32 -6.28
N ALA A 298 -4.90 -13.45 -5.50
CA ALA A 298 -5.00 -12.86 -4.16
C ALA A 298 -4.10 -13.55 -3.11
N GLU A 299 -3.42 -14.62 -3.46
CA GLU A 299 -2.48 -15.36 -2.61
C GLU A 299 -1.34 -14.47 -2.10
N TYR A 300 -0.97 -13.44 -2.86
CA TYR A 300 0.06 -12.48 -2.43
C TYR A 300 -0.32 -11.76 -1.11
N LEU A 301 -1.60 -11.71 -0.76
CA LEU A 301 -2.07 -11.08 0.48
C LEU A 301 -1.53 -11.77 1.74
N ALA A 302 -1.11 -13.03 1.63
CA ALA A 302 -0.44 -13.73 2.72
C ALA A 302 0.79 -12.97 3.23
N ASP A 303 1.55 -12.34 2.32
CA ASP A 303 2.76 -11.60 2.68
C ASP A 303 2.58 -10.08 2.58
N SER A 304 1.60 -9.60 1.80
CA SER A 304 1.43 -8.17 1.53
C SER A 304 0.37 -7.48 2.38
N SER A 305 -0.34 -8.19 3.24
CA SER A 305 -1.36 -7.61 4.11
C SER A 305 -0.77 -6.95 5.35
N LEU A 306 -0.80 -5.61 5.41
CA LEU A 306 -0.35 -4.86 6.58
C LEU A 306 -1.15 -5.22 7.84
N LYS A 307 -2.48 -5.43 7.73
CA LYS A 307 -3.30 -5.81 8.90
C LYS A 307 -2.88 -7.18 9.48
N LEU A 308 -2.57 -8.16 8.62
CA LEU A 308 -2.08 -9.47 9.08
C LEU A 308 -0.70 -9.34 9.74
N ALA A 309 0.20 -8.52 9.18
CA ALA A 309 1.50 -8.24 9.79
C ALA A 309 1.36 -7.55 11.16
N GLN A 310 0.42 -6.62 11.31
CA GLN A 310 0.13 -5.98 12.60
C GLN A 310 -0.38 -6.96 13.64
N PHE A 311 -1.27 -7.89 13.27
CA PHE A 311 -1.73 -8.94 14.19
C PHE A 311 -0.57 -9.82 14.63
N GLU A 312 0.30 -10.23 13.72
CA GLU A 312 1.51 -10.99 14.06
C GLU A 312 2.46 -10.22 14.99
N PHE A 313 2.65 -8.92 14.73
CA PHE A 313 3.49 -8.08 15.58
C PHE A 313 3.00 -8.02 17.01
N PHE A 314 1.68 -7.95 17.23
CA PHE A 314 1.11 -7.93 18.57
C PHE A 314 0.87 -9.33 19.16
N GLY A 315 1.18 -10.40 18.43
CA GLY A 315 0.91 -11.77 18.88
C GLY A 315 -0.57 -12.10 18.94
N ILE A 316 -1.38 -11.52 18.05
CA ILE A 316 -2.83 -11.70 17.99
C ILE A 316 -3.17 -12.76 16.94
N PRO A 317 -3.93 -13.80 17.28
CA PRO A 317 -4.44 -14.74 16.30
C PRO A 317 -5.33 -14.04 15.26
N ALA A 318 -5.22 -14.41 14.00
CA ALA A 318 -5.98 -13.79 12.93
C ALA A 318 -6.81 -14.79 12.14
N VAL A 319 -8.02 -14.40 11.77
CA VAL A 319 -8.89 -15.14 10.83
C VAL A 319 -8.82 -14.49 9.47
N CYS A 320 -8.52 -15.28 8.44
CA CYS A 320 -8.44 -14.81 7.05
C CYS A 320 -8.82 -15.96 6.09
N PRO A 321 -9.16 -15.68 4.81
CA PRO A 321 -9.37 -16.75 3.84
C PRO A 321 -8.13 -17.64 3.69
N HIS A 322 -8.33 -18.91 3.32
CA HIS A 322 -7.24 -19.88 3.15
C HIS A 322 -6.10 -19.36 2.28
N PHE A 323 -6.40 -18.60 1.20
CA PHE A 323 -5.37 -18.04 0.32
C PHE A 323 -4.49 -16.96 0.98
N ALA A 324 -4.92 -16.39 2.11
CA ALA A 324 -4.17 -15.36 2.84
C ALA A 324 -3.46 -15.87 4.11
N VAL A 325 -3.53 -17.16 4.40
CA VAL A 325 -2.89 -17.77 5.58
C VAL A 325 -1.36 -17.75 5.46
N GLY A 326 -0.83 -18.16 4.29
CA GLY A 326 0.61 -18.31 4.10
C GLY A 326 1.19 -19.37 5.04
N THR A 327 2.38 -19.10 5.59
CA THR A 327 3.10 -19.99 6.51
C THR A 327 2.94 -19.62 7.99
N ALA A 328 2.17 -18.60 8.30
CA ALA A 328 2.07 -18.05 9.66
C ALA A 328 1.15 -18.89 10.56
N ARG A 329 1.69 -19.42 11.65
CA ARG A 329 0.92 -20.23 12.64
C ARG A 329 -0.12 -19.43 13.43
N SER A 330 -0.06 -18.12 13.41
CA SER A 330 -1.00 -17.21 14.05
C SER A 330 -2.29 -17.02 13.24
N ARG A 331 -2.37 -17.56 12.01
CA ARG A 331 -3.49 -17.34 11.10
C ARG A 331 -4.32 -18.60 10.94
N VAL A 332 -5.62 -18.45 11.07
CA VAL A 332 -6.62 -19.51 10.88
C VAL A 332 -7.37 -19.23 9.59
N GLY A 333 -7.36 -20.18 8.67
CA GLY A 333 -7.97 -20.05 7.35
C GLY A 333 -9.45 -20.41 7.35
N TYR A 334 -10.26 -19.72 6.54
CA TYR A 334 -11.62 -20.08 6.24
C TYR A 334 -11.91 -20.06 4.73
N GLN A 335 -12.95 -20.76 4.31
CA GLN A 335 -13.48 -20.70 2.95
C GLN A 335 -14.51 -19.57 2.84
N PRO A 336 -14.28 -18.54 1.98
CA PRO A 336 -15.25 -17.46 1.79
C PRO A 336 -16.64 -17.97 1.39
N GLY A 337 -17.68 -17.46 2.07
CA GLY A 337 -19.05 -17.85 1.85
C GLY A 337 -19.48 -19.17 2.49
N ASP A 338 -18.56 -19.93 3.09
CA ASP A 338 -18.89 -21.16 3.82
C ASP A 338 -19.11 -20.85 5.31
N GLU A 339 -20.38 -20.95 5.74
CA GLU A 339 -20.80 -20.62 7.09
C GLU A 339 -20.09 -21.47 8.15
N GLN A 340 -19.98 -22.78 7.92
CA GLN A 340 -19.37 -23.69 8.88
C GLN A 340 -17.87 -23.42 9.00
N SER A 341 -17.18 -23.23 7.86
CA SER A 341 -15.77 -22.90 7.82
C SER A 341 -15.44 -21.59 8.54
N ILE A 342 -16.29 -20.56 8.40
CA ILE A 342 -16.14 -19.28 9.11
C ILE A 342 -16.26 -19.47 10.62
N LYS A 343 -17.28 -20.21 11.08
CA LYS A 343 -17.52 -20.50 12.50
C LYS A 343 -16.34 -21.27 13.12
N GLU A 344 -15.88 -22.29 12.45
CA GLU A 344 -14.73 -23.09 12.91
C GLU A 344 -13.45 -22.24 13.00
N ALA A 345 -13.20 -21.39 12.01
CA ALA A 345 -12.03 -20.52 12.01
C ALA A 345 -12.05 -19.50 13.14
N VAL A 346 -13.20 -18.87 13.42
CA VAL A 346 -13.34 -17.94 14.56
C VAL A 346 -13.14 -18.65 15.88
N ALA A 347 -13.76 -19.82 16.09
CA ALA A 347 -13.59 -20.61 17.30
C ALA A 347 -12.14 -21.05 17.51
N ALA A 348 -11.47 -21.52 16.45
CA ALA A 348 -10.07 -21.91 16.49
C ALA A 348 -9.15 -20.72 16.80
N ALA A 349 -9.38 -19.54 16.21
CA ALA A 349 -8.62 -18.34 16.53
C ALA A 349 -8.81 -17.91 17.99
N MET A 350 -10.04 -17.99 18.51
CA MET A 350 -10.31 -17.70 19.93
C MET A 350 -9.55 -18.63 20.87
N ALA A 351 -9.41 -19.91 20.49
CA ALA A 351 -8.63 -20.88 21.27
C ALA A 351 -7.12 -20.59 21.28
N LEU A 352 -6.63 -19.84 20.32
CA LEU A 352 -5.22 -19.43 20.23
C LEU A 352 -4.89 -18.14 21.00
N VAL A 353 -5.88 -17.44 21.55
CA VAL A 353 -5.66 -16.20 22.31
C VAL A 353 -4.67 -16.43 23.47
N GLY A 354 -3.66 -15.58 23.55
CA GLY A 354 -2.59 -15.67 24.56
C GLY A 354 -1.51 -16.73 24.28
N THR A 355 -1.62 -17.52 23.21
CA THR A 355 -0.62 -18.54 22.85
C THR A 355 0.37 -18.09 21.78
N ILE A 356 0.00 -17.08 20.97
CA ILE A 356 0.80 -16.59 19.87
C ILE A 356 1.91 -15.67 20.36
N LYS A 357 3.15 -15.97 19.98
CA LYS A 357 4.29 -15.09 20.28
C LYS A 357 4.34 -13.94 19.26
N PRO A 358 4.54 -12.70 19.72
CA PRO A 358 4.79 -11.56 18.83
C PRO A 358 5.93 -11.82 17.85
N ARG A 359 5.76 -11.38 16.60
CA ARG A 359 6.80 -11.44 15.57
C ARG A 359 7.53 -10.10 15.50
N SER A 360 8.86 -10.15 15.42
CA SER A 360 9.66 -8.95 15.14
C SER A 360 9.57 -8.57 13.67
N PHE A 361 9.51 -7.26 13.41
CA PHE A 361 9.57 -6.67 12.07
C PHE A 361 10.63 -5.56 12.08
N PRO A 362 11.30 -5.29 10.95
CA PRO A 362 12.22 -4.17 10.84
C PRO A 362 11.49 -2.82 11.00
N ASP A 363 12.19 -1.77 11.36
CA ASP A 363 11.65 -0.41 11.26
C ASP A 363 11.50 0.02 9.80
N TRP A 364 10.61 1.00 9.55
CA TRP A 364 10.39 1.50 8.19
C TRP A 364 11.63 2.18 7.59
N SER A 365 12.54 2.71 8.39
CA SER A 365 13.83 3.22 7.90
C SER A 365 14.67 2.09 7.31
N GLU A 366 14.81 0.96 8.00
CA GLU A 366 15.51 -0.21 7.48
C GLU A 366 14.84 -0.75 6.19
N VAL A 367 13.50 -0.83 6.18
CA VAL A 367 12.76 -1.23 4.98
C VAL A 367 13.02 -0.28 3.81
N ALA A 368 13.06 1.02 4.07
CA ALA A 368 13.35 2.01 3.04
C ALA A 368 14.75 1.85 2.43
N LEU A 369 15.76 1.58 3.27
CA LEU A 369 17.12 1.27 2.79
C LEU A 369 17.18 -0.03 1.98
N ARG A 370 16.45 -1.07 2.41
CA ARG A 370 16.32 -2.34 1.65
C ARG A 370 15.67 -2.11 0.28
N VAL A 371 14.74 -1.17 0.15
CA VAL A 371 14.12 -0.78 -1.13
C VAL A 371 15.16 -0.10 -2.03
N LEU A 372 15.99 0.81 -1.49
CA LEU A 372 16.99 1.53 -2.29
C LEU A 372 18.14 0.63 -2.75
N GLU A 373 18.62 -0.26 -1.88
CA GLU A 373 19.81 -1.09 -2.11
C GLU A 373 19.54 -2.56 -1.78
N PRO A 374 18.60 -3.24 -2.49
CA PRO A 374 18.19 -4.60 -2.15
C PRO A 374 19.34 -5.61 -2.30
N THR A 375 20.30 -5.35 -3.16
CA THR A 375 21.49 -6.20 -3.36
C THR A 375 22.41 -6.27 -2.16
N SER A 376 22.30 -5.33 -1.22
CA SER A 376 23.07 -5.33 0.03
C SER A 376 22.50 -6.32 1.07
N TYR A 377 21.36 -6.94 0.79
CA TYR A 377 20.65 -7.85 1.69
C TYR A 377 20.47 -9.22 1.05
N ALA A 378 21.20 -10.22 1.55
CA ALA A 378 21.23 -11.56 0.96
C ALA A 378 19.88 -12.28 0.95
N ASP A 379 18.98 -11.91 1.89
CA ASP A 379 17.63 -12.46 2.04
C ASP A 379 16.60 -11.80 1.11
N ALA A 380 16.97 -10.77 0.35
CA ALA A 380 16.04 -10.03 -0.48
C ALA A 380 15.88 -10.59 -1.90
N ALA A 381 16.88 -11.27 -2.46
CA ALA A 381 16.84 -11.75 -3.84
C ALA A 381 15.77 -12.85 -4.02
N LEU A 382 14.92 -12.70 -5.05
CA LEU A 382 14.01 -13.74 -5.51
C LEU A 382 14.66 -14.48 -6.69
N SER A 383 14.78 -15.79 -6.54
CA SER A 383 15.35 -16.68 -7.56
C SER A 383 14.41 -16.90 -8.74
#